data_04c58de1bf5b2b044c47a0d352e22492
#
_entry.id   04c58de1bf5b2b044c47a0d352e22492
#
_cell.length_a   1.000
_cell.length_b   1.000
_cell.length_c   1.000
_cell.angle_alpha   90.00
_cell.angle_beta   90.00
_cell.angle_gamma   90.00
#
_symmetry.space_group_name_H-M   'P 1'
#
loop_
_entity.id
_entity.type
_entity.pdbx_description
1 polymer ?
#
loop_
_entity_poly.entity_id
_entity_poly.type
_entity_poly.pdbx_seq_one_letter_code
_entity_poly.pdbx_strand_id
1 'polypeptide(L)'
;GTVGCGAVGDIDESVEAREVGYALENLLKGAGHTVYDCTNDHADSVGKNLSNIVNMANAQPLDLFVSIHFNSGGGQGTEVWTYNGKSFEEATNTCKAISALGFKDRGIKDGSKLYVVHHSNAKAMLVEVCFVDTDDAKKYTEIGANKFAEAIYKGITGQIIEEDLTMSQYNELKELIEKQAAEIADLKN
;
A
#
# COMPACT_ATOMS: atom_id res chain seq x y z
N GLY A 1 -21.76 2.31 -11.71
CA GLY A 1 -20.53 2.87 -11.16
C GLY A 1 -20.50 4.37 -11.32
N THR A 2 -19.88 5.04 -10.40
CA THR A 2 -19.59 6.48 -10.51
C THR A 2 -18.50 6.71 -11.56
N VAL A 3 -18.47 7.90 -12.16
CA VAL A 3 -17.47 8.25 -13.19
C VAL A 3 -16.05 8.14 -12.60
N GLY A 4 -15.20 7.35 -13.22
CA GLY A 4 -13.82 7.16 -12.76
C GLY A 4 -13.60 6.02 -11.76
N CYS A 5 -14.51 5.04 -11.72
CA CYS A 5 -14.43 3.92 -10.77
C CYS A 5 -13.33 2.88 -11.05
N GLY A 6 -12.46 3.11 -12.03
CA GLY A 6 -11.34 2.23 -12.26
C GLY A 6 -11.65 0.94 -13.02
N ALA A 7 -10.73 -0.01 -12.96
CA ALA A 7 -10.83 -1.30 -13.63
C ALA A 7 -11.72 -2.29 -12.87
N VAL A 8 -12.34 -3.20 -13.61
CA VAL A 8 -13.14 -4.31 -13.07
C VAL A 8 -12.70 -5.60 -13.73
N GLY A 9 -12.38 -6.60 -12.94
CA GLY A 9 -11.99 -7.93 -13.34
C GLY A 9 -12.56 -8.98 -12.39
N ASP A 10 -11.73 -9.84 -11.85
CA ASP A 10 -12.10 -10.77 -10.76
C ASP A 10 -12.36 -10.01 -9.44
N ILE A 11 -11.79 -8.80 -9.31
CA ILE A 11 -12.03 -7.84 -8.24
C ILE A 11 -12.37 -6.47 -8.84
N ASP A 12 -12.95 -5.57 -8.03
CA ASP A 12 -13.30 -4.19 -8.41
C ASP A 12 -12.28 -3.23 -7.79
N GLU A 13 -11.49 -2.56 -8.65
CA GLU A 13 -10.46 -1.60 -8.20
C GLU A 13 -11.03 -0.56 -7.24
N SER A 14 -12.22 -0.03 -7.52
CA SER A 14 -12.80 1.05 -6.71
C SER A 14 -13.15 0.60 -5.29
N VAL A 15 -13.44 -0.67 -5.09
CA VAL A 15 -13.69 -1.27 -3.78
C VAL A 15 -12.37 -1.55 -3.07
N GLU A 16 -11.50 -2.30 -3.73
CA GLU A 16 -10.26 -2.77 -3.12
C GLU A 16 -9.27 -1.63 -2.80
N ALA A 17 -9.18 -0.62 -3.68
CA ALA A 17 -8.33 0.55 -3.40
C ALA A 17 -8.80 1.32 -2.16
N ARG A 18 -10.12 1.36 -1.89
CA ARG A 18 -10.63 1.97 -0.67
C ARG A 18 -10.35 1.13 0.57
N GLU A 19 -10.51 -0.19 0.48
CA GLU A 19 -10.19 -1.09 1.60
C GLU A 19 -8.72 -0.97 2.00
N VAL A 20 -7.81 -1.03 1.04
CA VAL A 20 -6.38 -0.81 1.28
C VAL A 20 -6.11 0.61 1.80
N GLY A 21 -6.76 1.61 1.21
CA GLY A 21 -6.59 3.02 1.60
C GLY A 21 -7.01 3.30 3.03
N TYR A 22 -8.19 2.86 3.45
CA TYR A 22 -8.68 3.04 4.82
C TYR A 22 -7.86 2.27 5.85
N ALA A 23 -7.43 1.05 5.51
CA ALA A 23 -6.54 0.29 6.38
C ALA A 23 -5.19 1.02 6.54
N LEU A 24 -4.59 1.53 5.47
CA LEU A 24 -3.35 2.32 5.50
C LEU A 24 -3.51 3.61 6.32
N GLU A 25 -4.62 4.32 6.13
CA GLU A 25 -4.93 5.53 6.89
C GLU A 25 -4.95 5.26 8.39
N ASN A 26 -5.62 4.18 8.81
CA ASN A 26 -5.69 3.78 10.22
C ASN A 26 -4.30 3.47 10.79
N LEU A 27 -3.46 2.75 10.04
CA LEU A 27 -2.09 2.42 10.45
C LEU A 27 -1.23 3.67 10.60
N LEU A 28 -1.26 4.57 9.63
CA LEU A 28 -0.50 5.82 9.67
C LEU A 28 -0.96 6.73 10.82
N LYS A 29 -2.27 6.89 11.02
CA LYS A 29 -2.83 7.66 12.15
C LYS A 29 -2.46 7.02 13.49
N GLY A 30 -2.54 5.70 13.60
CA GLY A 30 -2.13 4.96 14.80
C GLY A 30 -0.65 5.16 15.16
N ALA A 31 0.20 5.35 14.16
CA ALA A 31 1.62 5.66 14.32
C ALA A 31 1.92 7.17 14.54
N GLY A 32 0.88 8.01 14.64
CA GLY A 32 1.02 9.45 14.93
C GLY A 32 1.22 10.34 13.71
N HIS A 33 1.05 9.80 12.48
CA HIS A 33 1.09 10.61 11.27
C HIS A 33 -0.22 11.38 11.07
N THR A 34 -0.13 12.58 10.49
CA THR A 34 -1.31 13.32 10.03
C THR A 34 -1.67 12.84 8.62
N VAL A 35 -2.89 12.34 8.46
CA VAL A 35 -3.40 11.82 7.18
C VAL A 35 -4.64 12.59 6.74
N TYR A 36 -4.66 13.00 5.49
CA TYR A 36 -5.77 13.68 4.84
C TYR A 36 -6.36 12.77 3.76
N ASP A 37 -7.57 12.29 3.97
CA ASP A 37 -8.30 11.55 2.95
C ASP A 37 -8.75 12.53 1.85
N CYS A 38 -8.25 12.30 0.64
CA CYS A 38 -8.56 13.07 -0.56
C CYS A 38 -9.48 12.30 -1.53
N THR A 39 -10.11 11.23 -1.08
CA THR A 39 -11.07 10.45 -1.87
C THR A 39 -12.23 11.35 -2.31
N ASN A 40 -12.58 11.28 -3.59
CA ASN A 40 -13.71 12.04 -4.13
C ASN A 40 -14.70 11.11 -4.83
N ASP A 41 -15.88 10.91 -4.20
CA ASP A 41 -16.89 9.96 -4.66
C ASP A 41 -17.87 10.54 -5.68
N HIS A 42 -17.87 11.86 -5.84
CA HIS A 42 -18.86 12.55 -6.66
C HIS A 42 -18.21 13.56 -7.60
N ALA A 43 -18.30 13.30 -8.88
CA ALA A 43 -17.88 14.23 -9.93
C ALA A 43 -18.64 13.96 -11.23
N ASP A 44 -18.85 15.02 -12.02
CA ASP A 44 -19.55 14.95 -13.30
C ASP A 44 -18.68 14.36 -14.42
N SER A 45 -17.38 14.25 -14.20
CA SER A 45 -16.42 13.68 -15.16
C SER A 45 -15.15 13.19 -14.46
N VAL A 46 -14.41 12.29 -15.13
CA VAL A 46 -13.10 11.80 -14.65
C VAL A 46 -12.13 12.96 -14.41
N GLY A 47 -12.03 13.91 -15.36
CA GLY A 47 -11.15 15.07 -15.20
C GLY A 47 -11.51 15.94 -14.01
N LYS A 48 -12.82 16.12 -13.73
CA LYS A 48 -13.28 16.84 -12.55
C LYS A 48 -12.97 16.11 -11.25
N ASN A 49 -13.13 14.78 -11.26
CA ASN A 49 -12.77 13.93 -10.13
C ASN A 49 -11.28 14.08 -9.77
N LEU A 50 -10.40 13.85 -10.75
CA LEU A 50 -8.95 13.98 -10.57
C LEU A 50 -8.53 15.38 -10.11
N SER A 51 -9.15 16.43 -10.68
CA SER A 51 -8.90 17.83 -10.27
C SER A 51 -9.32 18.08 -8.83
N ASN A 52 -10.46 17.54 -8.39
CA ASN A 52 -10.91 17.67 -7.00
C ASN A 52 -9.93 17.01 -6.02
N ILE A 53 -9.50 15.78 -6.32
CA ILE A 53 -8.53 15.03 -5.52
C ILE A 53 -7.23 15.83 -5.36
N VAL A 54 -6.66 16.31 -6.46
CA VAL A 54 -5.42 17.08 -6.45
C VAL A 54 -5.59 18.40 -5.71
N ASN A 55 -6.72 19.09 -5.89
CA ASN A 55 -6.98 20.35 -5.18
C ASN A 55 -7.10 20.13 -3.66
N MET A 56 -7.76 19.06 -3.21
CA MET A 56 -7.82 18.70 -1.79
C MET A 56 -6.42 18.42 -1.24
N ALA A 57 -5.62 17.63 -1.94
CA ALA A 57 -4.26 17.31 -1.56
C ALA A 57 -3.36 18.55 -1.50
N ASN A 58 -3.39 19.39 -2.54
CA ASN A 58 -2.55 20.60 -2.64
C ASN A 58 -2.95 21.72 -1.65
N ALA A 59 -4.14 21.64 -1.05
CA ALA A 59 -4.56 22.52 0.02
C ALA A 59 -3.95 22.16 1.39
N GLN A 60 -3.28 21.04 1.50
CA GLN A 60 -2.67 20.54 2.73
C GLN A 60 -1.13 20.59 2.67
N PRO A 61 -0.45 20.74 3.80
CA PRO A 61 1.01 20.66 3.87
C PRO A 61 1.44 19.16 3.87
N LEU A 62 1.53 18.56 2.69
CA LEU A 62 1.86 17.15 2.53
C LEU A 62 3.36 16.92 2.31
N ASP A 63 3.94 15.95 3.01
CA ASP A 63 5.25 15.39 2.72
C ASP A 63 5.19 14.38 1.57
N LEU A 64 4.09 13.61 1.50
CA LEU A 64 3.86 12.56 0.51
C LEU A 64 2.38 12.50 0.12
N PHE A 65 2.12 12.41 -1.19
CA PHE A 65 0.81 12.06 -1.74
C PHE A 65 0.84 10.62 -2.26
N VAL A 66 -0.10 9.80 -1.79
CA VAL A 66 -0.23 8.38 -2.19
C VAL A 66 -1.58 8.16 -2.86
N SER A 67 -1.55 7.64 -4.07
CA SER A 67 -2.75 7.20 -4.80
C SER A 67 -2.71 5.68 -4.94
N ILE A 68 -3.76 4.99 -4.50
CA ILE A 68 -3.82 3.52 -4.51
C ILE A 68 -4.72 3.08 -5.65
N HIS A 69 -4.19 2.22 -6.50
CA HIS A 69 -4.81 1.70 -7.70
C HIS A 69 -4.57 0.21 -7.88
N PHE A 70 -5.32 -0.38 -8.80
CA PHE A 70 -5.14 -1.74 -9.28
C PHE A 70 -5.09 -1.75 -10.81
N ASN A 71 -4.12 -2.44 -11.36
CA ASN A 71 -3.85 -2.49 -12.78
C ASN A 71 -4.81 -3.44 -13.51
N SER A 72 -4.87 -3.34 -14.84
CA SER A 72 -5.62 -4.25 -15.71
C SER A 72 -4.88 -4.47 -17.03
N GLY A 73 -5.31 -5.46 -17.82
CA GLY A 73 -4.74 -5.75 -19.14
C GLY A 73 -3.90 -7.01 -19.17
N GLY A 74 -4.17 -7.98 -18.30
CA GLY A 74 -3.60 -9.33 -18.34
C GLY A 74 -2.14 -9.44 -17.88
N GLY A 75 -1.62 -8.42 -17.17
CA GLY A 75 -0.27 -8.43 -16.60
C GLY A 75 -0.22 -9.12 -15.23
N GLN A 76 0.96 -9.10 -14.60
CA GLN A 76 1.16 -9.60 -13.24
C GLN A 76 2.16 -8.74 -12.48
N GLY A 77 1.91 -8.57 -11.17
CA GLY A 77 2.81 -7.91 -10.24
C GLY A 77 2.41 -6.49 -9.86
N THR A 78 3.25 -5.88 -9.05
CA THR A 78 3.09 -4.53 -8.51
C THR A 78 4.05 -3.56 -9.17
N GLU A 79 3.64 -2.30 -9.31
CA GLU A 79 4.49 -1.21 -9.79
C GLU A 79 4.13 0.10 -9.11
N VAL A 80 5.07 1.03 -9.05
CA VAL A 80 4.82 2.35 -8.48
C VAL A 80 5.20 3.41 -9.50
N TRP A 81 4.27 4.34 -9.76
CA TRP A 81 4.43 5.42 -10.72
C TRP A 81 4.80 6.71 -9.99
N THR A 82 5.85 7.35 -10.45
CA THR A 82 6.35 8.62 -9.89
C THR A 82 6.62 9.62 -11.01
N TYR A 83 6.71 10.90 -10.67
CA TYR A 83 7.00 11.92 -11.68
C TYR A 83 8.39 11.71 -12.29
N ASN A 84 8.47 11.65 -13.64
CA ASN A 84 9.66 11.33 -14.43
C ASN A 84 10.33 9.98 -14.06
N GLY A 85 9.58 9.04 -13.48
CA GLY A 85 10.16 7.76 -13.02
C GLY A 85 11.23 7.93 -11.94
N LYS A 86 11.21 9.06 -11.21
CA LYS A 86 12.22 9.35 -10.19
C LYS A 86 12.04 8.42 -9.00
N SER A 87 13.05 7.63 -8.71
CA SER A 87 13.09 6.80 -7.51
C SER A 87 13.27 7.65 -6.26
N PHE A 88 12.50 7.36 -5.24
CA PHE A 88 12.70 7.82 -3.88
C PHE A 88 12.36 6.67 -2.91
N GLU A 89 12.78 6.79 -1.69
CA GLU A 89 12.82 5.69 -0.74
C GLU A 89 11.43 5.06 -0.53
N GLU A 90 10.42 5.87 -0.25
CA GLU A 90 9.07 5.40 0.02
C GLU A 90 8.46 4.63 -1.18
N ALA A 91 8.66 5.13 -2.40
CA ALA A 91 8.15 4.47 -3.61
C ALA A 91 8.86 3.13 -3.85
N THR A 92 10.19 3.11 -3.73
CA THR A 92 10.99 1.91 -3.94
C THR A 92 10.70 0.84 -2.89
N ASN A 93 10.60 1.24 -1.63
CA ASN A 93 10.34 0.33 -0.53
C ASN A 93 8.89 -0.21 -0.57
N THR A 94 7.91 0.61 -0.97
CA THR A 94 6.53 0.17 -1.18
C THR A 94 6.44 -0.92 -2.25
N CYS A 95 7.08 -0.71 -3.41
CA CYS A 95 7.09 -1.72 -4.47
C CYS A 95 7.72 -3.04 -3.99
N LYS A 96 8.85 -2.97 -3.29
CA LYS A 96 9.53 -4.14 -2.71
C LYS A 96 8.69 -4.82 -1.63
N ALA A 97 8.01 -4.06 -0.77
CA ALA A 97 7.22 -4.62 0.32
C ALA A 97 5.99 -5.38 -0.21
N ILE A 98 5.29 -4.84 -1.22
CA ILE A 98 4.20 -5.55 -1.88
C ILE A 98 4.73 -6.78 -2.62
N SER A 99 5.86 -6.66 -3.33
CA SER A 99 6.49 -7.79 -4.01
C SER A 99 6.83 -8.93 -3.05
N ALA A 100 7.24 -8.61 -1.81
CA ALA A 100 7.54 -9.62 -0.78
C ALA A 100 6.31 -10.45 -0.36
N LEU A 101 5.09 -9.98 -0.63
CA LEU A 101 3.85 -10.78 -0.51
C LEU A 101 3.72 -11.83 -1.64
N GLY A 102 4.71 -11.91 -2.51
CA GLY A 102 4.82 -12.90 -3.58
C GLY A 102 4.33 -12.39 -4.93
N PHE A 103 4.23 -11.10 -5.14
CA PHE A 103 3.93 -10.47 -6.43
C PHE A 103 5.22 -10.14 -7.19
N LYS A 104 5.15 -10.11 -8.51
CA LYS A 104 6.28 -9.70 -9.34
C LYS A 104 6.58 -8.23 -9.10
N ASP A 105 7.83 -7.90 -8.76
CA ASP A 105 8.31 -6.52 -8.72
C ASP A 105 8.50 -6.00 -10.16
N ARG A 106 7.71 -5.01 -10.54
CA ARG A 106 7.79 -4.34 -11.85
C ARG A 106 8.52 -3.01 -11.76
N GLY A 107 8.89 -2.59 -10.54
CA GLY A 107 9.69 -1.41 -10.26
C GLY A 107 8.97 -0.08 -10.42
N ILE A 108 9.77 0.98 -10.46
CA ILE A 108 9.29 2.35 -10.61
C ILE A 108 9.04 2.65 -12.09
N LYS A 109 7.92 3.35 -12.36
CA LYS A 109 7.48 3.75 -13.69
C LYS A 109 7.39 5.27 -13.81
N ASP A 110 7.49 5.77 -15.03
CA ASP A 110 7.25 7.19 -15.31
C ASP A 110 5.76 7.52 -15.34
N GLY A 111 5.30 8.15 -14.26
CA GLY A 111 3.94 8.63 -14.04
C GLY A 111 3.67 10.06 -14.49
N SER A 112 4.55 10.69 -15.27
CA SER A 112 4.42 12.10 -15.68
C SER A 112 3.12 12.40 -16.45
N LYS A 113 2.47 11.38 -17.02
CA LYS A 113 1.17 11.52 -17.70
C LYS A 113 -0.02 11.25 -16.78
N LEU A 114 0.20 10.76 -15.57
CA LEU A 114 -0.85 10.50 -14.60
C LEU A 114 -1.18 11.82 -13.89
N TYR A 115 -2.45 12.22 -13.96
CA TYR A 115 -2.89 13.53 -13.49
C TYR A 115 -2.49 13.80 -12.05
N VAL A 116 -2.76 12.89 -11.14
CA VAL A 116 -2.49 13.04 -9.70
C VAL A 116 -0.98 13.11 -9.40
N VAL A 117 -0.16 12.39 -10.15
CA VAL A 117 1.31 12.43 -10.01
C VAL A 117 1.88 13.74 -10.55
N HIS A 118 1.34 14.19 -11.71
CA HIS A 118 1.84 15.39 -12.41
C HIS A 118 1.50 16.69 -11.69
N HIS A 119 0.28 16.78 -11.11
CA HIS A 119 -0.25 18.04 -10.57
C HIS A 119 -0.16 18.15 -9.05
N SER A 120 0.36 17.13 -8.37
CA SER A 120 0.63 17.22 -6.94
C SER A 120 1.79 18.16 -6.65
N ASN A 121 1.63 19.05 -5.67
CA ASN A 121 2.70 19.90 -5.14
C ASN A 121 3.67 19.13 -4.24
N ALA A 122 3.19 18.04 -3.65
CA ALA A 122 4.00 17.16 -2.80
C ALA A 122 4.71 16.09 -3.64
N LYS A 123 5.69 15.45 -3.04
CA LYS A 123 6.25 14.19 -3.54
C LYS A 123 5.09 13.20 -3.70
N ALA A 124 4.89 12.65 -4.91
CA ALA A 124 3.72 11.84 -5.24
C ALA A 124 4.11 10.46 -5.76
N MET A 125 3.36 9.46 -5.32
CA MET A 125 3.41 8.12 -5.89
C MET A 125 2.00 7.56 -6.14
N LEU A 126 1.83 6.85 -7.26
CA LEU A 126 0.66 6.04 -7.54
C LEU A 126 1.09 4.58 -7.49
N VAL A 127 0.43 3.82 -6.63
CA VAL A 127 0.74 2.42 -6.36
C VAL A 127 -0.27 1.55 -7.11
N GLU A 128 0.20 0.79 -8.07
CA GLU A 128 -0.56 -0.30 -8.69
C GLU A 128 -0.30 -1.57 -7.88
N VAL A 129 -1.25 -1.92 -7.02
CA VAL A 129 -1.10 -3.02 -6.05
C VAL A 129 -0.89 -4.35 -6.76
N CYS A 130 -1.79 -4.70 -7.67
CA CYS A 130 -1.73 -5.89 -8.52
C CYS A 130 -2.72 -5.76 -9.69
N PHE A 131 -2.86 -6.80 -10.50
CA PHE A 131 -3.80 -6.82 -11.63
C PHE A 131 -5.15 -7.38 -11.21
N VAL A 132 -6.26 -6.69 -11.57
CA VAL A 132 -7.64 -7.10 -11.23
C VAL A 132 -8.15 -8.30 -12.05
N ASP A 133 -7.55 -8.57 -13.20
CA ASP A 133 -8.04 -9.46 -14.26
C ASP A 133 -7.14 -10.69 -14.48
N THR A 134 -6.36 -11.08 -13.48
CA THR A 134 -5.41 -12.21 -13.55
C THR A 134 -5.36 -12.98 -12.22
N ASP A 135 -4.51 -14.00 -12.14
CA ASP A 135 -4.29 -14.76 -10.90
C ASP A 135 -3.79 -13.88 -9.73
N ASP A 136 -3.30 -12.67 -10.01
CA ASP A 136 -2.97 -11.69 -8.98
C ASP A 136 -4.19 -11.33 -8.13
N ALA A 137 -5.37 -11.18 -8.75
CA ALA A 137 -6.61 -10.85 -8.04
C ALA A 137 -7.01 -11.92 -7.03
N LYS A 138 -6.89 -13.21 -7.40
CA LYS A 138 -7.16 -14.34 -6.47
C LYS A 138 -6.20 -14.31 -5.29
N LYS A 139 -4.91 -14.15 -5.60
CA LYS A 139 -3.86 -14.07 -4.58
C LYS A 139 -4.05 -12.88 -3.65
N TYR A 140 -4.44 -11.73 -4.19
CA TYR A 140 -4.80 -10.54 -3.40
C TYR A 140 -5.95 -10.85 -2.43
N THR A 141 -7.01 -11.47 -2.92
CA THR A 141 -8.18 -11.84 -2.10
C THR A 141 -7.82 -12.82 -0.97
N GLU A 142 -6.93 -13.78 -1.23
CA GLU A 142 -6.45 -14.74 -0.22
C GLU A 142 -5.62 -14.06 0.88
N ILE A 143 -4.81 -13.06 0.53
CA ILE A 143 -3.94 -12.31 1.45
C ILE A 143 -4.74 -11.27 2.23
N GLY A 144 -5.66 -10.57 1.55
CA GLY A 144 -6.53 -9.52 2.11
C GLY A 144 -5.90 -8.13 2.19
N ALA A 145 -6.75 -7.11 2.04
CA ALA A 145 -6.39 -5.70 1.93
C ALA A 145 -5.47 -5.19 3.06
N ASN A 146 -5.67 -5.68 4.29
CA ASN A 146 -4.87 -5.26 5.44
C ASN A 146 -3.38 -5.54 5.27
N LYS A 147 -3.00 -6.70 4.70
CA LYS A 147 -1.59 -7.04 4.48
C LYS A 147 -0.93 -6.16 3.42
N PHE A 148 -1.69 -5.70 2.43
CA PHE A 148 -1.19 -4.72 1.46
C PHE A 148 -1.04 -3.33 2.08
N ALA A 149 -1.98 -2.93 2.94
CA ALA A 149 -1.86 -1.69 3.71
C ALA A 149 -0.62 -1.71 4.63
N GLU A 150 -0.34 -2.83 5.31
CA GLU A 150 0.88 -3.05 6.10
C GLU A 150 2.14 -2.96 5.25
N ALA A 151 2.13 -3.54 4.04
CA ALA A 151 3.26 -3.46 3.11
C ALA A 151 3.52 -2.03 2.64
N ILE A 152 2.46 -1.28 2.31
CA ILE A 152 2.57 0.13 1.92
C ILE A 152 3.04 0.97 3.11
N TYR A 153 2.47 0.76 4.31
CA TYR A 153 2.91 1.40 5.55
C TYR A 153 4.40 1.20 5.80
N LYS A 154 4.87 -0.05 5.72
CA LYS A 154 6.30 -0.38 5.83
C LYS A 154 7.14 0.33 4.77
N GLY A 155 6.64 0.41 3.55
CA GLY A 155 7.33 1.12 2.47
C GLY A 155 7.48 2.61 2.74
N ILE A 156 6.45 3.25 3.29
CA ILE A 156 6.43 4.68 3.60
C ILE A 156 7.27 5.02 4.82
N THR A 157 7.14 4.24 5.90
CA THR A 157 7.70 4.58 7.22
C THR A 157 9.02 3.87 7.52
N GLY A 158 9.33 2.79 6.81
CA GLY A 158 10.41 1.87 7.16
C GLY A 158 10.13 1.01 8.39
N GLN A 159 8.97 1.17 9.04
CA GLN A 159 8.59 0.46 10.25
C GLN A 159 7.80 -0.81 9.92
N ILE A 160 7.93 -1.81 10.76
CA ILE A 160 7.11 -3.02 10.73
C ILE A 160 6.04 -2.86 11.80
N ILE A 161 4.81 -3.23 11.48
CA ILE A 161 3.76 -3.36 12.46
C ILE A 161 4.07 -4.63 13.24
N GLU A 162 4.40 -4.49 14.52
CA GLU A 162 4.46 -5.62 15.41
C GLU A 162 3.01 -6.08 15.61
N GLU A 163 2.67 -7.26 15.06
CA GLU A 163 1.42 -7.92 15.46
C GLU A 163 1.53 -8.19 16.95
N ASP A 164 0.60 -7.69 17.74
CA ASP A 164 0.49 -8.06 19.14
C ASP A 164 0.43 -9.59 19.22
N LEU A 165 1.46 -10.19 19.84
CA LEU A 165 1.53 -11.64 20.01
C LEU A 165 0.24 -12.10 20.69
N THR A 166 -0.50 -12.98 20.05
CA THR A 166 -1.61 -13.63 20.74
C THR A 166 -1.09 -14.31 22.00
N MET A 167 -1.91 -14.47 23.04
CA MET A 167 -1.49 -15.18 24.26
C MET A 167 -0.93 -16.57 23.96
N SER A 168 -1.38 -17.23 22.88
CA SER A 168 -0.83 -18.50 22.43
C SER A 168 0.60 -18.34 21.92
N GLN A 169 0.85 -17.40 21.04
CA GLN A 169 2.18 -17.10 20.46
C GLN A 169 3.15 -16.61 21.55
N TYR A 170 2.67 -15.78 22.47
CA TYR A 170 3.46 -15.35 23.63
C TYR A 170 3.89 -16.54 24.50
N ASN A 171 2.97 -17.46 24.81
CA ASN A 171 3.28 -18.65 25.60
C ASN A 171 4.25 -19.58 24.89
N GLU A 172 4.07 -19.82 23.59
CA GLU A 172 4.99 -20.63 22.76
C GLU A 172 6.41 -20.03 22.73
N LEU A 173 6.50 -18.71 22.53
CA LEU A 173 7.79 -18.01 22.53
C LEU A 173 8.46 -18.07 23.90
N LYS A 174 7.69 -17.93 24.99
CA LYS A 174 8.17 -18.04 26.35
C LYS A 174 8.74 -19.43 26.64
N GLU A 175 8.03 -20.49 26.29
CA GLU A 175 8.50 -21.88 26.44
C GLU A 175 9.80 -22.12 25.65
N LEU A 176 9.90 -21.59 24.44
CA LEU A 176 11.10 -21.71 23.61
C LEU A 176 12.30 -20.99 24.24
N ILE A 177 12.11 -19.80 24.80
CA ILE A 177 13.16 -19.05 25.49
C ILE A 177 13.62 -19.80 26.73
N GLU A 178 12.70 -20.35 27.54
CA GLU A 178 13.03 -21.13 28.72
C GLU A 178 13.83 -22.40 28.39
N LYS A 179 13.44 -23.10 27.32
CA LYS A 179 14.16 -24.27 26.81
C LYS A 179 15.58 -23.92 26.36
N GLN A 180 15.76 -22.85 25.57
CA GLN A 180 17.08 -22.41 25.13
C GLN A 180 17.96 -21.97 26.31
N ALA A 181 17.39 -21.31 27.30
CA ALA A 181 18.13 -20.92 28.50
C ALA A 181 18.64 -22.14 29.27
N ALA A 182 17.84 -23.20 29.37
CA ALA A 182 18.26 -24.46 30.03
C ALA A 182 19.39 -25.14 29.23
N GLU A 183 19.28 -25.23 27.91
CA GLU A 183 20.32 -25.80 27.04
C GLU A 183 21.66 -25.02 27.17
N ILE A 184 21.61 -23.71 27.25
CA ILE A 184 22.81 -22.86 27.45
C ILE A 184 23.41 -23.09 28.85
N ALA A 185 22.59 -23.30 29.86
CA ALA A 185 23.07 -23.59 31.24
C ALA A 185 23.81 -24.94 31.30
N ASP A 186 23.29 -25.96 30.62
CA ASP A 186 23.92 -27.28 30.56
C ASP A 186 25.26 -27.27 29.81
N LEU A 187 25.41 -26.40 28.80
CA LEU A 187 26.70 -26.26 28.08
C LEU A 187 27.79 -25.55 28.85
N LYS A 188 27.47 -24.93 29.99
CA LYS A 188 28.43 -24.20 30.84
C LYS A 188 28.91 -25.02 32.05
N ASN A 189 28.40 -26.21 32.26
CA ASN A 189 28.81 -27.18 33.25
C ASN A 189 29.65 -28.30 32.63
#